data_989b7a43f659b50307f3b900dadef5ad
#
_entry.id   989b7a43f659b50307f3b900dadef5ad
#
_cell.length_a   1.000
_cell.length_b   1.000
_cell.length_c   1.000
_cell.angle_alpha   90.00
_cell.angle_beta   90.00
_cell.angle_gamma   90.00
#
_symmetry.space_group_name_H-M   'P 1'
#
loop_
_entity.id
_entity.type
_entity.pdbx_description
1 polymer ?
#
loop_
_entity_poly.entity_id
_entity_poly.type
_entity_poly.pdbx_seq_one_letter_code
_entity_poly.pdbx_strand_id
1 'polypeptide(L)'
;MRTRISAKESYRVLLLSFLLLVITACSDQTRSDSSESAQLMSNSGVSESVGYRRINTKNENDPLNTHIYELDNGLHVYLTENHEEPRFYAEIAVRAGSKHDPADATGLAHYLEHLLFKGNQSLGTLDYQAEKPYIDRIVELYEEHFRETDDARRAEIYAEINSVAQQAAEYAIPNEIDKLYNSMGGTALNAHTWYEETVYKVGLPSNRLNQWVEIESDRFVDPVFRLFHTELETVYEEKNR
;
A
#
# COMPACT_ATOMS: atom_id res chain seq x y z
N MET A 1 -29.76 -16.56 2.31
CA MET A 1 -28.54 -16.38 3.11
C MET A 1 -27.61 -15.52 2.27
N ARG A 2 -27.57 -14.20 2.50
CA ARG A 2 -26.72 -13.27 1.72
C ARG A 2 -25.34 -13.27 2.35
N THR A 3 -24.37 -13.90 1.72
CA THR A 3 -22.94 -13.77 2.05
C THR A 3 -22.53 -12.32 1.79
N ARG A 4 -22.18 -11.59 2.83
CA ARG A 4 -21.52 -10.31 2.71
C ARG A 4 -20.10 -10.58 2.19
N ILE A 5 -19.86 -10.24 0.93
CA ILE A 5 -18.49 -10.17 0.40
C ILE A 5 -17.78 -9.11 1.25
N SER A 6 -16.63 -9.45 1.80
CA SER A 6 -15.85 -8.51 2.61
C SER A 6 -15.37 -7.36 1.72
N ALA A 7 -15.27 -6.16 2.27
CA ALA A 7 -14.75 -4.99 1.54
C ALA A 7 -13.41 -5.27 0.84
N LYS A 8 -12.61 -6.15 1.42
CA LYS A 8 -11.32 -6.63 0.93
C LYS A 8 -11.41 -7.38 -0.42
N GLU A 9 -12.40 -8.24 -0.60
CA GLU A 9 -12.60 -8.93 -1.88
C GLU A 9 -13.08 -7.99 -2.97
N SER A 10 -13.88 -6.98 -2.62
CA SER A 10 -14.32 -5.96 -3.56
C SER A 10 -13.15 -5.14 -4.13
N TYR A 11 -12.17 -4.74 -3.30
CA TYR A 11 -11.00 -3.98 -3.75
C TYR A 11 -10.03 -4.81 -4.61
N ARG A 12 -9.85 -6.10 -4.31
CA ARG A 12 -9.04 -7.01 -5.13
C ARG A 12 -9.61 -7.19 -6.53
N VAL A 13 -10.90 -7.38 -6.63
CA VAL A 13 -11.62 -7.45 -7.90
C VAL A 13 -11.52 -6.12 -8.66
N LEU A 14 -11.57 -5.00 -7.95
CA LEU A 14 -11.48 -3.66 -8.44
C LEU A 14 -10.15 -3.41 -9.17
N LEU A 15 -9.02 -3.72 -8.55
CA LEU A 15 -7.68 -3.49 -9.10
C LEU A 15 -7.31 -4.49 -10.21
N LEU A 16 -7.72 -5.75 -10.08
CA LEU A 16 -7.51 -6.78 -11.11
C LEU A 16 -8.31 -6.47 -12.39
N SER A 17 -9.53 -5.94 -12.29
CA SER A 17 -10.33 -5.54 -13.45
C SER A 17 -9.72 -4.35 -14.19
N PHE A 18 -9.11 -3.39 -13.48
CA PHE A 18 -8.40 -2.27 -14.09
C PHE A 18 -7.15 -2.74 -14.84
N LEU A 19 -6.45 -3.72 -14.29
CA LEU A 19 -5.24 -4.27 -14.90
C LEU A 19 -5.52 -5.01 -16.22
N LEU A 20 -6.62 -5.78 -16.31
CA LEU A 20 -7.01 -6.43 -17.57
C LEU A 20 -7.31 -5.41 -18.68
N LEU A 21 -7.86 -4.24 -18.33
CA LEU A 21 -8.16 -3.18 -19.30
C LEU A 21 -6.90 -2.45 -19.80
N VAL A 22 -5.89 -2.28 -18.95
CA VAL A 22 -4.60 -1.66 -19.33
C VAL A 22 -3.82 -2.57 -20.28
N ILE A 23 -3.87 -3.89 -20.10
CA ILE A 23 -3.20 -4.86 -20.99
C ILE A 23 -3.86 -4.89 -22.37
N THR A 24 -5.20 -4.77 -22.46
CA THR A 24 -5.90 -4.71 -23.75
C THR A 24 -5.60 -3.41 -24.50
N ALA A 25 -5.38 -2.30 -23.81
CA ALA A 25 -5.03 -1.03 -24.45
C ALA A 25 -3.59 -1.00 -25.02
N CYS A 26 -2.67 -1.79 -24.46
CA CYS A 26 -1.29 -1.92 -24.98
C CYS A 26 -1.14 -2.92 -26.13
N SER A 27 -2.13 -3.77 -26.41
CA SER A 27 -2.07 -4.78 -27.48
C SER A 27 -2.75 -4.38 -28.81
N ASP A 28 -3.53 -3.28 -28.85
CA ASP A 28 -4.31 -2.88 -30.04
C ASP A 28 -3.86 -1.55 -30.64
N GLN A 29 -2.61 -1.48 -31.10
CA GLN A 29 -2.21 -0.48 -32.10
C GLN A 29 -1.85 -1.12 -33.45
N THR A 30 -2.77 -1.85 -34.07
CA THR A 30 -2.85 -1.98 -35.50
C THR A 30 -4.26 -2.40 -35.90
N ARG A 31 -5.19 -1.45 -36.04
CA ARG A 31 -6.15 -1.40 -37.14
C ARG A 31 -7.18 -0.26 -37.02
N SER A 32 -7.36 0.41 -38.11
CA SER A 32 -8.33 1.43 -38.50
C SER A 32 -9.77 1.22 -38.03
N ASP A 33 -10.40 2.37 -37.71
CA ASP A 33 -11.83 2.71 -37.82
C ASP A 33 -12.83 1.58 -37.99
N SER A 34 -13.64 1.36 -36.96
CA SER A 34 -15.09 1.17 -37.09
C SER A 34 -15.77 1.20 -35.74
N SER A 35 -16.63 2.17 -35.56
CA SER A 35 -17.70 2.21 -34.56
C SER A 35 -18.62 0.99 -34.74
N GLU A 36 -19.06 0.42 -33.63
CA GLU A 36 -20.06 -0.64 -33.42
C GLU A 36 -19.48 -1.96 -32.93
N SER A 37 -19.65 -2.15 -31.63
CA SER A 37 -19.98 -3.43 -31.01
C SER A 37 -19.55 -3.49 -29.53
N ALA A 38 -20.13 -2.61 -28.73
CA ALA A 38 -20.13 -2.77 -27.25
C ALA A 38 -21.51 -3.27 -26.77
N GLN A 39 -22.02 -4.31 -27.40
CA GLN A 39 -23.18 -5.08 -26.94
C GLN A 39 -22.95 -6.53 -27.29
N LEU A 40 -22.50 -7.30 -26.29
CA LEU A 40 -22.78 -8.73 -26.08
C LEU A 40 -21.74 -9.30 -25.09
N MET A 41 -22.07 -9.25 -23.81
CA MET A 41 -21.78 -10.30 -22.84
C MET A 41 -22.56 -9.99 -21.56
N SER A 42 -23.83 -10.28 -21.56
CA SER A 42 -24.63 -10.47 -20.36
C SER A 42 -24.65 -11.96 -20.05
N ASN A 43 -24.11 -12.36 -18.96
CA ASN A 43 -24.62 -13.24 -17.92
C ASN A 43 -23.51 -14.02 -17.25
N SER A 44 -23.24 -13.67 -16.04
CA SER A 44 -23.15 -14.49 -14.82
C SER A 44 -22.11 -13.92 -13.86
N GLY A 45 -22.59 -13.44 -12.73
CA GLY A 45 -21.77 -12.95 -11.63
C GLY A 45 -21.50 -11.45 -11.76
N VAL A 46 -22.18 -10.66 -10.93
CA VAL A 46 -21.93 -9.22 -10.81
C VAL A 46 -20.53 -9.04 -10.23
N SER A 47 -19.53 -8.93 -11.10
CA SER A 47 -18.34 -8.19 -10.77
C SER A 47 -18.73 -6.71 -10.93
N GLU A 48 -18.83 -5.97 -9.84
CA GLU A 48 -18.85 -4.52 -9.93
C GLU A 48 -17.58 -4.11 -10.68
N SER A 49 -17.74 -3.73 -11.95
CA SER A 49 -16.65 -3.14 -12.72
C SER A 49 -16.37 -1.78 -12.10
N VAL A 50 -15.14 -1.58 -11.60
CA VAL A 50 -14.70 -0.26 -11.20
C VAL A 50 -14.75 0.63 -12.41
N GLY A 51 -15.53 1.68 -12.30
CA GLY A 51 -15.53 2.73 -13.30
C GLY A 51 -14.21 3.52 -13.19
N TYR A 52 -13.74 3.92 -14.34
CA TYR A 52 -12.65 4.89 -14.45
C TYR A 52 -12.94 5.82 -15.61
N ARG A 53 -12.39 7.02 -15.57
CA ARG A 53 -12.45 7.96 -16.67
C ARG A 53 -11.08 8.56 -16.96
N ARG A 54 -10.76 8.75 -18.21
CA ARG A 54 -9.60 9.55 -18.57
C ARG A 54 -9.94 11.03 -18.35
N ILE A 55 -9.09 11.75 -17.61
CA ILE A 55 -9.34 13.15 -17.21
C ILE A 55 -8.47 14.15 -17.97
N ASN A 56 -7.47 13.70 -18.75
CA ASN A 56 -6.69 14.57 -19.61
C ASN A 56 -6.91 14.27 -21.10
N THR A 57 -6.80 15.30 -21.92
CA THR A 57 -6.69 15.19 -23.38
C THR A 57 -5.21 15.08 -23.74
N LYS A 58 -4.93 14.56 -24.95
CA LYS A 58 -3.57 14.56 -25.49
C LYS A 58 -3.04 15.99 -25.54
N ASN A 59 -1.87 16.22 -24.95
CA ASN A 59 -1.17 17.49 -24.97
C ASN A 59 0.10 17.32 -25.83
N GLU A 60 0.15 17.98 -26.99
CA GLU A 60 1.30 17.88 -27.90
C GLU A 60 2.59 18.46 -27.31
N ASN A 61 2.47 19.26 -26.25
CA ASN A 61 3.61 19.82 -25.52
C ASN A 61 4.04 18.95 -24.32
N ASP A 62 3.38 17.82 -24.07
CA ASP A 62 3.80 16.87 -23.05
C ASP A 62 4.78 15.84 -23.64
N PRO A 63 6.08 15.95 -23.35
CA PRO A 63 7.09 15.06 -23.90
C PRO A 63 6.93 13.60 -23.41
N LEU A 64 6.22 13.40 -22.31
CA LEU A 64 5.98 12.09 -21.71
C LEU A 64 4.69 11.45 -22.24
N ASN A 65 3.85 12.19 -22.95
CA ASN A 65 2.53 11.74 -23.41
C ASN A 65 1.71 11.07 -22.29
N THR A 66 1.67 11.70 -21.12
CA THR A 66 1.06 11.14 -19.92
C THR A 66 -0.44 10.93 -20.08
N HIS A 67 -0.92 9.77 -19.78
CA HIS A 67 -2.33 9.44 -19.68
C HIS A 67 -2.76 9.51 -18.20
N ILE A 68 -3.77 10.32 -17.89
CA ILE A 68 -4.26 10.51 -16.53
C ILE A 68 -5.68 9.97 -16.42
N TYR A 69 -5.88 9.06 -15.49
CA TYR A 69 -7.16 8.46 -15.18
C TYR A 69 -7.56 8.75 -13.74
N GLU A 70 -8.87 8.85 -13.53
CA GLU A 70 -9.47 8.92 -12.20
C GLU A 70 -10.38 7.71 -12.04
N LEU A 71 -10.21 6.97 -10.94
CA LEU A 71 -11.05 5.86 -10.57
C LEU A 71 -12.25 6.36 -9.75
N ASP A 72 -13.34 5.57 -9.69
CA ASP A 72 -14.55 5.93 -8.95
C ASP A 72 -14.30 6.18 -7.45
N ASN A 73 -13.23 5.62 -6.89
CA ASN A 73 -12.82 5.87 -5.50
C ASN A 73 -11.97 7.16 -5.33
N GLY A 74 -11.75 7.92 -6.40
CA GLY A 74 -10.96 9.14 -6.40
C GLY A 74 -9.45 8.95 -6.57
N LEU A 75 -8.96 7.72 -6.75
CA LEU A 75 -7.55 7.48 -7.05
C LEU A 75 -7.21 8.01 -8.45
N HIS A 76 -6.14 8.81 -8.54
CA HIS A 76 -5.59 9.24 -9.82
C HIS A 76 -4.44 8.32 -10.23
N VAL A 77 -4.48 7.87 -11.48
CA VAL A 77 -3.45 7.02 -12.08
C VAL A 77 -2.80 7.77 -13.24
N TYR A 78 -1.49 7.91 -13.19
CA TYR A 78 -0.67 8.57 -14.20
C TYR A 78 0.13 7.48 -14.93
N LEU A 79 -0.04 7.37 -16.24
CA LEU A 79 0.64 6.38 -17.06
C LEU A 79 1.45 7.06 -18.16
N THR A 80 2.73 6.71 -18.24
CA THR A 80 3.65 7.09 -19.31
C THR A 80 4.25 5.83 -19.92
N GLU A 81 4.28 5.75 -21.26
CA GLU A 81 4.89 4.63 -21.96
C GLU A 81 6.36 4.90 -22.21
N ASN A 82 7.22 3.95 -21.81
CA ASN A 82 8.63 3.91 -22.16
C ASN A 82 8.99 2.48 -22.59
N HIS A 83 9.50 2.33 -23.82
CA HIS A 83 9.84 1.05 -24.41
C HIS A 83 11.36 0.78 -24.50
N GLU A 84 12.19 1.61 -23.85
CA GLU A 84 13.64 1.45 -23.87
C GLU A 84 14.08 0.20 -23.11
N GLU A 85 13.35 -0.16 -22.03
CA GLU A 85 13.65 -1.33 -21.22
C GLU A 85 12.37 -2.14 -20.93
N PRO A 86 12.45 -3.48 -20.77
CA PRO A 86 11.30 -4.32 -20.40
C PRO A 86 11.00 -4.23 -18.91
N ARG A 87 10.91 -3.01 -18.39
CA ARG A 87 10.68 -2.68 -16.99
C ARG A 87 9.64 -1.56 -16.88
N PHE A 88 9.01 -1.48 -15.71
CA PHE A 88 8.25 -0.28 -15.31
C PHE A 88 8.80 0.26 -14.00
N TYR A 89 8.63 1.54 -13.80
CA TYR A 89 8.88 2.23 -12.56
C TYR A 89 7.54 2.71 -12.00
N ALA A 90 7.27 2.35 -10.76
CA ALA A 90 6.00 2.67 -10.10
C ALA A 90 6.22 3.53 -8.87
N GLU A 91 5.35 4.50 -8.69
CA GLU A 91 5.27 5.33 -7.49
C GLU A 91 3.82 5.40 -6.99
N ILE A 92 3.62 5.28 -5.69
CA ILE A 92 2.36 5.58 -5.01
C ILE A 92 2.59 6.81 -4.15
N ALA A 93 1.99 7.93 -4.54
CA ALA A 93 2.10 9.19 -3.83
C ALA A 93 0.84 9.44 -2.98
N VAL A 94 1.05 9.57 -1.68
CA VAL A 94 0.02 9.92 -0.70
C VAL A 94 0.14 11.41 -0.39
N ARG A 95 -0.96 12.16 -0.48
CA ARG A 95 -1.01 13.60 -0.18
C ARG A 95 -1.04 13.87 1.34
N ALA A 96 -0.12 13.24 2.06
CA ALA A 96 0.10 13.44 3.49
C ALA A 96 1.59 13.37 3.77
N GLY A 97 2.11 14.34 4.48
CA GLY A 97 3.50 14.42 4.88
C GLY A 97 3.61 15.16 6.21
N SER A 98 4.82 15.52 6.62
CA SER A 98 5.12 16.01 7.96
C SER A 98 4.37 17.30 8.36
N LYS A 99 3.89 18.11 7.43
CA LYS A 99 3.05 19.28 7.76
C LYS A 99 1.66 18.93 8.29
N HIS A 100 1.21 17.68 8.05
CA HIS A 100 -0.08 17.19 8.49
C HIS A 100 -0.01 16.49 9.85
N ASP A 101 1.20 16.32 10.39
CA ASP A 101 1.38 15.74 11.72
C ASP A 101 0.67 16.58 12.78
N PRO A 102 0.01 15.96 13.77
CA PRO A 102 -0.47 16.68 14.94
C PRO A 102 0.70 17.38 15.66
N ALA A 103 0.43 18.55 16.23
CA ALA A 103 1.47 19.35 16.89
C ALA A 103 2.13 18.63 18.08
N ASP A 104 1.39 17.72 18.71
CA ASP A 104 1.80 16.88 19.84
C ASP A 104 2.34 15.50 19.44
N ALA A 105 2.30 15.17 18.14
CA ALA A 105 2.76 13.88 17.59
C ALA A 105 3.56 14.06 16.29
N THR A 106 4.58 14.92 16.31
CA THR A 106 5.42 15.20 15.13
C THR A 106 6.28 14.00 14.73
N GLY A 107 6.32 13.67 13.43
CA GLY A 107 6.98 12.50 12.86
C GLY A 107 6.02 11.35 12.56
N LEU A 108 4.71 11.53 12.77
CA LEU A 108 3.71 10.50 12.56
C LEU A 108 3.64 10.03 11.10
N ALA A 109 3.71 10.95 10.14
CA ALA A 109 3.71 10.61 8.71
C ALA A 109 4.92 9.74 8.34
N HIS A 110 6.11 10.08 8.81
CA HIS A 110 7.33 9.29 8.59
C HIS A 110 7.24 7.92 9.29
N TYR A 111 6.70 7.89 10.49
CA TYR A 111 6.49 6.65 11.22
C TYR A 111 5.51 5.72 10.49
N LEU A 112 4.40 6.25 9.94
CA LEU A 112 3.46 5.47 9.14
C LEU A 112 4.11 4.95 7.86
N GLU A 113 5.02 5.71 7.24
CA GLU A 113 5.82 5.24 6.11
C GLU A 113 6.54 3.93 6.44
N HIS A 114 7.28 3.87 7.56
CA HIS A 114 7.97 2.67 8.03
C HIS A 114 7.02 1.50 8.31
N LEU A 115 5.89 1.79 8.97
CA LEU A 115 4.92 0.76 9.33
C LEU A 115 4.27 0.09 8.13
N LEU A 116 4.11 0.80 7.01
CA LEU A 116 3.56 0.23 5.78
C LEU A 116 4.50 -0.79 5.12
N PHE A 117 5.78 -0.86 5.49
CA PHE A 117 6.69 -1.93 5.07
C PHE A 117 6.59 -3.20 5.92
N LYS A 118 5.79 -3.19 6.98
CA LYS A 118 5.65 -4.36 7.89
C LYS A 118 4.67 -5.41 7.38
N GLY A 119 3.96 -5.12 6.29
CA GLY A 119 3.05 -6.05 5.62
C GLY A 119 1.59 -5.95 6.05
N ASN A 120 0.88 -7.04 5.91
CA ASN A 120 -0.56 -7.15 6.16
C ASN A 120 -0.88 -8.49 6.86
N GLN A 121 -2.13 -8.94 6.81
CA GLN A 121 -2.52 -10.22 7.42
C GLN A 121 -1.91 -11.46 6.73
N SER A 122 -1.38 -11.32 5.50
CA SER A 122 -0.82 -12.41 4.70
C SER A 122 0.69 -12.29 4.46
N LEU A 123 1.25 -11.10 4.62
CA LEU A 123 2.67 -10.78 4.43
C LEU A 123 3.25 -10.20 5.72
N GLY A 124 4.48 -10.55 6.03
CA GLY A 124 5.20 -10.08 7.22
C GLY A 124 4.93 -10.89 8.47
N THR A 125 4.22 -12.01 8.37
CA THR A 125 3.87 -12.86 9.51
C THR A 125 3.89 -14.34 9.17
N LEU A 126 4.27 -15.17 10.14
CA LEU A 126 4.17 -16.64 10.08
C LEU A 126 2.73 -17.11 10.29
N ASP A 127 1.99 -16.47 11.18
CA ASP A 127 0.60 -16.79 11.54
C ASP A 127 -0.07 -15.54 12.15
N TYR A 128 -0.84 -14.82 11.34
CA TYR A 128 -1.53 -13.62 11.81
C TYR A 128 -2.57 -13.89 12.89
N GLN A 129 -3.24 -15.04 12.86
CA GLN A 129 -4.26 -15.35 13.86
C GLN A 129 -3.64 -15.60 15.25
N ALA A 130 -2.43 -16.14 15.28
CA ALA A 130 -1.67 -16.30 16.51
C ALA A 130 -0.97 -14.99 16.95
N GLU A 131 -0.55 -14.14 16.01
CA GLU A 131 0.09 -12.84 16.25
C GLU A 131 -0.90 -11.79 16.78
N LYS A 132 -2.09 -11.75 16.21
CA LYS A 132 -3.09 -10.69 16.45
C LYS A 132 -3.40 -10.41 17.94
N PRO A 133 -3.59 -11.39 18.81
CA PRO A 133 -3.86 -11.13 20.23
C PRO A 133 -2.74 -10.33 20.93
N TYR A 134 -1.49 -10.53 20.53
CA TYR A 134 -0.36 -9.77 21.06
C TYR A 134 -0.35 -8.33 20.53
N ILE A 135 -0.63 -8.14 19.25
CA ILE A 135 -0.77 -6.79 18.66
C ILE A 135 -1.89 -6.02 19.36
N ASP A 136 -3.06 -6.64 19.51
CA ASP A 136 -4.20 -6.02 20.21
C ASP A 136 -3.82 -5.65 21.66
N ARG A 137 -3.12 -6.54 22.39
CA ARG A 137 -2.69 -6.26 23.76
C ARG A 137 -1.67 -5.12 23.84
N ILE A 138 -0.76 -5.00 22.88
CA ILE A 138 0.19 -3.87 22.81
C ILE A 138 -0.58 -2.55 22.69
N VAL A 139 -1.60 -2.50 21.83
CA VAL A 139 -2.43 -1.29 21.64
C VAL A 139 -3.14 -0.93 22.95
N GLU A 140 -3.75 -1.90 23.63
CA GLU A 140 -4.40 -1.68 24.92
C GLU A 140 -3.42 -1.14 25.97
N LEU A 141 -2.22 -1.73 26.06
CA LEU A 141 -1.19 -1.30 27.00
C LEU A 141 -0.70 0.13 26.74
N TYR A 142 -0.57 0.52 25.47
CA TYR A 142 -0.24 1.91 25.14
C TYR A 142 -1.34 2.88 25.55
N GLU A 143 -2.62 2.50 25.39
CA GLU A 143 -3.75 3.29 25.88
C GLU A 143 -3.77 3.40 27.42
N GLU A 144 -3.44 2.31 28.12
CA GLU A 144 -3.28 2.31 29.58
C GLU A 144 -2.11 3.24 29.99
N HIS A 145 -0.95 3.09 29.36
CA HIS A 145 0.24 3.90 29.59
C HIS A 145 -0.02 5.39 29.35
N PHE A 146 -0.77 5.74 28.31
CA PHE A 146 -1.12 7.13 27.99
C PHE A 146 -2.00 7.78 29.07
N ARG A 147 -2.92 7.01 29.66
CA ARG A 147 -3.84 7.50 30.70
C ARG A 147 -3.23 7.50 32.10
N GLU A 148 -2.20 6.73 32.31
CA GLU A 148 -1.56 6.61 33.63
C GLU A 148 -0.72 7.84 33.95
N THR A 149 -0.77 8.31 35.19
CA THR A 149 -0.06 9.49 35.69
C THR A 149 1.00 9.17 36.74
N ASP A 150 0.97 7.98 37.33
CA ASP A 150 1.99 7.51 38.29
C ASP A 150 3.20 6.96 37.51
N ASP A 151 4.36 7.54 37.73
CA ASP A 151 5.59 7.18 37.01
C ASP A 151 6.03 5.75 37.25
N ALA A 152 5.85 5.20 38.46
CA ALA A 152 6.23 3.82 38.77
C ALA A 152 5.31 2.86 38.01
N ARG A 153 4.00 3.15 37.98
CA ARG A 153 3.03 2.34 37.26
C ARG A 153 3.22 2.45 35.75
N ARG A 154 3.54 3.63 35.22
CA ARG A 154 3.92 3.80 33.80
C ARG A 154 5.11 2.94 33.41
N ALA A 155 6.14 2.88 34.24
CA ALA A 155 7.32 2.04 34.02
C ALA A 155 6.96 0.54 33.99
N GLU A 156 6.06 0.08 34.87
CA GLU A 156 5.57 -1.30 34.86
C GLU A 156 4.81 -1.63 33.58
N ILE A 157 3.88 -0.76 33.16
CA ILE A 157 3.12 -0.93 31.90
C ILE A 157 4.09 -0.97 30.71
N TYR A 158 5.10 -0.10 30.68
CA TYR A 158 6.09 -0.10 29.60
C TYR A 158 6.93 -1.38 29.57
N ALA A 159 7.26 -1.94 30.72
CA ALA A 159 7.93 -3.24 30.80
C ALA A 159 7.03 -4.38 30.26
N GLU A 160 5.72 -4.32 30.51
CA GLU A 160 4.76 -5.26 29.94
C GLU A 160 4.65 -5.09 28.43
N ILE A 161 4.60 -3.85 27.89
CA ILE A 161 4.63 -3.57 26.45
C ILE A 161 5.84 -4.27 25.82
N ASN A 162 7.03 -4.09 26.37
CA ASN A 162 8.25 -4.73 25.86
C ASN A 162 8.14 -6.26 25.83
N SER A 163 7.60 -6.85 26.89
CA SER A 163 7.44 -8.31 26.99
C SER A 163 6.45 -8.84 25.94
N VAL A 164 5.30 -8.17 25.77
CA VAL A 164 4.29 -8.58 24.77
C VAL A 164 4.79 -8.33 23.35
N ALA A 165 5.53 -7.23 23.12
CA ALA A 165 6.14 -6.95 21.83
C ALA A 165 7.17 -8.01 21.39
N GLN A 166 7.94 -8.57 22.34
CA GLN A 166 8.83 -9.69 22.05
C GLN A 166 8.06 -10.95 21.65
N GLN A 167 6.93 -11.25 22.29
CA GLN A 167 6.08 -12.39 21.92
C GLN A 167 5.44 -12.19 20.54
N ALA A 168 4.96 -10.99 20.22
CA ALA A 168 4.46 -10.66 18.89
C ALA A 168 5.54 -10.82 17.81
N ALA A 169 6.77 -10.41 18.11
CA ALA A 169 7.91 -10.47 17.19
C ALA A 169 8.30 -11.91 16.80
N GLU A 170 7.95 -12.92 17.59
CA GLU A 170 8.18 -14.34 17.22
C GLU A 170 7.40 -14.76 15.97
N TYR A 171 6.30 -14.08 15.68
CA TYR A 171 5.49 -14.32 14.49
C TYR A 171 5.90 -13.46 13.29
N ALA A 172 6.63 -12.38 13.50
CA ALA A 172 7.00 -11.46 12.44
C ALA A 172 8.06 -12.06 11.50
N ILE A 173 7.89 -11.84 10.19
CA ILE A 173 8.91 -12.12 9.16
C ILE A 173 9.57 -10.79 8.78
N PRO A 174 10.74 -10.46 9.32
CA PRO A 174 11.36 -9.17 9.05
C PRO A 174 11.70 -9.01 7.56
N ASN A 175 11.41 -7.82 7.02
CA ASN A 175 11.75 -7.42 5.66
C ASN A 175 11.19 -8.37 4.57
N GLU A 176 10.02 -8.97 4.81
CA GLU A 176 9.43 -9.90 3.84
C GLU A 176 9.04 -9.20 2.54
N ILE A 177 8.54 -7.96 2.59
CA ILE A 177 8.23 -7.15 1.41
C ILE A 177 9.48 -6.92 0.57
N ASP A 178 10.61 -6.57 1.18
CA ASP A 178 11.88 -6.39 0.49
C ASP A 178 12.34 -7.67 -0.20
N LYS A 179 12.27 -8.80 0.52
CA LYS A 179 12.64 -10.12 -0.02
C LYS A 179 11.74 -10.49 -1.20
N LEU A 180 10.43 -10.21 -1.09
CA LEU A 180 9.45 -10.49 -2.13
C LEU A 180 9.76 -9.67 -3.39
N TYR A 181 9.95 -8.36 -3.27
CA TYR A 181 10.31 -7.50 -4.40
C TYR A 181 11.64 -7.88 -5.02
N ASN A 182 12.66 -8.17 -4.22
CA ASN A 182 13.95 -8.62 -4.70
C ASN A 182 13.83 -9.94 -5.50
N SER A 183 13.00 -10.89 -5.02
CA SER A 183 12.76 -12.16 -5.71
C SER A 183 12.06 -12.00 -7.06
N MET A 184 11.28 -10.93 -7.23
CA MET A 184 10.62 -10.58 -8.50
C MET A 184 11.52 -9.78 -9.45
N GLY A 185 12.76 -9.49 -9.09
CA GLY A 185 13.69 -8.65 -9.86
C GLY A 185 13.46 -7.15 -9.63
N GLY A 186 12.95 -6.81 -8.45
CA GLY A 186 12.77 -5.43 -7.99
C GLY A 186 14.09 -4.69 -7.84
N THR A 187 14.06 -3.40 -8.14
CA THR A 187 15.19 -2.47 -7.95
C THR A 187 14.66 -1.17 -7.38
N ALA A 188 15.51 -0.44 -6.66
CA ALA A 188 15.18 0.88 -6.12
C ALA A 188 13.89 0.90 -5.26
N LEU A 189 13.58 -0.21 -4.57
CA LEU A 189 12.53 -0.22 -3.56
C LEU A 189 12.90 0.78 -2.47
N ASN A 190 12.07 1.78 -2.28
CA ASN A 190 12.30 2.83 -1.31
C ASN A 190 11.00 3.59 -1.02
N ALA A 191 11.03 4.42 0.02
CA ALA A 191 10.01 5.42 0.28
C ALA A 191 10.65 6.70 0.82
N HIS A 192 9.87 7.76 0.90
CA HIS A 192 10.26 8.98 1.60
C HIS A 192 9.02 9.76 2.04
N THR A 193 9.14 10.45 3.15
CA THR A 193 8.17 11.42 3.64
C THR A 193 8.75 12.82 3.55
N TRP A 194 8.01 13.71 2.89
CA TRP A 194 8.33 15.13 2.79
C TRP A 194 7.25 15.98 3.49
N TYR A 195 7.22 17.29 3.24
CA TYR A 195 6.26 18.17 3.92
C TYR A 195 4.81 17.86 3.58
N GLU A 196 4.50 17.59 2.31
CA GLU A 196 3.14 17.45 1.79
C GLU A 196 2.81 16.06 1.27
N GLU A 197 3.80 15.17 1.20
CA GLU A 197 3.66 13.87 0.55
C GLU A 197 4.46 12.78 1.25
N THR A 198 3.99 11.56 1.09
CA THR A 198 4.74 10.32 1.33
C THR A 198 4.69 9.50 0.06
N VAL A 199 5.85 9.08 -0.46
CA VAL A 199 5.95 8.38 -1.75
C VAL A 199 6.63 7.03 -1.55
N TYR A 200 6.00 5.97 -2.08
CA TYR A 200 6.52 4.60 -2.12
C TYR A 200 6.85 4.26 -3.57
N LYS A 201 8.04 3.72 -3.84
CA LYS A 201 8.54 3.53 -5.19
C LYS A 201 9.31 2.23 -5.37
N VAL A 202 9.20 1.67 -6.58
CA VAL A 202 9.92 0.46 -6.98
C VAL A 202 10.03 0.36 -8.50
N GLY A 203 11.14 -0.18 -8.99
CA GLY A 203 11.31 -0.59 -10.39
C GLY A 203 11.16 -2.11 -10.51
N LEU A 204 10.36 -2.59 -11.46
CA LEU A 204 10.09 -4.01 -11.66
C LEU A 204 10.13 -4.41 -13.15
N PRO A 205 10.42 -5.67 -13.48
CA PRO A 205 10.19 -6.19 -14.82
C PRO A 205 8.73 -6.03 -15.24
N SER A 206 8.45 -5.69 -16.50
CA SER A 206 7.09 -5.38 -17.00
C SER A 206 6.10 -6.53 -16.82
N ASN A 207 6.55 -7.79 -16.81
CA ASN A 207 5.72 -8.96 -16.54
C ASN A 207 5.32 -9.15 -15.06
N ARG A 208 5.73 -8.23 -14.17
CA ARG A 208 5.41 -8.24 -12.73
C ARG A 208 4.34 -7.23 -12.32
N LEU A 209 3.75 -6.53 -13.28
CA LEU A 209 2.76 -5.50 -12.99
C LEU A 209 1.57 -6.03 -12.17
N ASN A 210 1.06 -7.21 -12.48
CA ASN A 210 -0.06 -7.82 -11.75
C ASN A 210 0.29 -8.10 -10.30
N GLN A 211 1.46 -8.70 -10.06
CA GLN A 211 1.92 -8.99 -8.70
C GLN A 211 2.16 -7.71 -7.90
N TRP A 212 2.72 -6.67 -8.55
CA TRP A 212 2.90 -5.37 -7.91
C TRP A 212 1.56 -4.78 -7.46
N VAL A 213 0.55 -4.75 -8.35
CA VAL A 213 -0.78 -4.24 -8.01
C VAL A 213 -1.39 -5.02 -6.85
N GLU A 214 -1.27 -6.35 -6.83
CA GLU A 214 -1.81 -7.20 -5.77
C GLU A 214 -1.13 -6.89 -4.42
N ILE A 215 0.20 -6.83 -4.39
CA ILE A 215 0.97 -6.52 -3.16
C ILE A 215 0.61 -5.13 -2.64
N GLU A 216 0.65 -4.11 -3.52
CA GLU A 216 0.39 -2.74 -3.09
C GLU A 216 -1.06 -2.54 -2.66
N SER A 217 -2.03 -3.12 -3.37
CA SER A 217 -3.43 -3.01 -2.96
C SER A 217 -3.67 -3.60 -1.57
N ASP A 218 -3.11 -4.78 -1.30
CA ASP A 218 -3.24 -5.43 0.00
C ASP A 218 -2.56 -4.61 1.11
N ARG A 219 -1.37 -4.08 0.82
CA ARG A 219 -0.60 -3.27 1.75
C ARG A 219 -1.30 -1.98 2.16
N PHE A 220 -1.96 -1.30 1.22
CA PHE A 220 -2.64 -0.04 1.48
C PHE A 220 -4.09 -0.21 1.98
N VAL A 221 -4.74 -1.34 1.70
CA VAL A 221 -6.13 -1.58 2.12
C VAL A 221 -6.21 -2.14 3.54
N ASP A 222 -5.27 -3.00 3.93
CA ASP A 222 -5.34 -3.72 5.20
C ASP A 222 -3.94 -3.89 5.84
N PRO A 223 -3.24 -2.78 6.11
CA PRO A 223 -1.92 -2.85 6.74
C PRO A 223 -2.02 -3.41 8.16
N VAL A 224 -1.01 -4.17 8.56
CA VAL A 224 -0.85 -4.60 9.95
C VAL A 224 0.41 -3.95 10.51
N PHE A 225 0.24 -3.11 11.51
CA PHE A 225 1.33 -2.36 12.14
C PHE A 225 2.05 -3.23 13.17
N ARG A 226 2.77 -4.24 12.69
CA ARG A 226 3.63 -5.08 13.52
C ARG A 226 4.99 -4.45 13.76
N LEU A 227 5.70 -4.91 14.77
CA LEU A 227 7.01 -4.36 15.20
C LEU A 227 6.96 -2.84 15.47
N PHE A 228 5.78 -2.33 15.69
CA PHE A 228 5.49 -0.92 15.84
C PHE A 228 6.32 -0.25 16.95
N HIS A 229 6.54 -0.92 18.07
CA HIS A 229 7.37 -0.40 19.16
C HIS A 229 8.84 -0.22 18.72
N THR A 230 9.41 -1.21 18.06
CA THR A 230 10.79 -1.16 17.55
C THR A 230 10.98 -0.11 16.48
N GLU A 231 9.99 0.03 15.58
CA GLU A 231 10.03 1.05 14.52
C GLU A 231 9.94 2.46 15.09
N LEU A 232 9.21 2.67 16.17
CA LEU A 232 9.15 3.96 16.85
C LEU A 232 10.54 4.42 17.30
N GLU A 233 11.33 3.51 17.88
CA GLU A 233 12.71 3.78 18.28
C GLU A 233 13.58 4.11 17.06
N THR A 234 13.45 3.36 15.97
CA THR A 234 14.20 3.58 14.72
C THR A 234 13.94 4.98 14.16
N VAL A 235 12.67 5.35 13.99
CA VAL A 235 12.28 6.68 13.45
C VAL A 235 12.71 7.81 14.37
N TYR A 236 12.64 7.60 15.69
CA TYR A 236 13.13 8.59 16.66
C TYR A 236 14.64 8.82 16.53
N GLU A 237 15.43 7.76 16.37
CA GLU A 237 16.88 7.86 16.15
C GLU A 237 17.23 8.55 14.81
N GLU A 238 16.48 8.27 13.73
CA GLU A 238 16.67 8.92 12.46
C GLU A 238 16.37 10.42 12.51
N LYS A 239 15.33 10.81 13.23
CA LYS A 239 14.97 12.23 13.42
C LYS A 239 16.04 13.02 14.17
N ASN A 240 16.82 12.35 15.02
CA ASN A 240 17.84 12.99 15.86
C ASN A 240 19.24 13.03 15.20
N ARG A 241 19.40 12.49 14.00
CA ARG A 241 20.64 12.54 13.22
C ARG A 241 20.68 13.74 12.28
#